data_5f5fd156dc7f12b5c9feda9d92550836
#
_entry.id   5f5fd156dc7f12b5c9feda9d92550836
#
_cell.length_a   1.000
_cell.length_b   1.000
_cell.length_c   1.000
_cell.angle_alpha   90.00
_cell.angle_beta   90.00
_cell.angle_gamma   90.00
#
_symmetry.space_group_name_H-M   'P 1'
#
loop_
_entity.id
_entity.type
_entity.pdbx_description
1 polymer ?
#
loop_
_entity_poly.entity_id
_entity_poly.type
_entity_poly.pdbx_seq_one_letter_code
_entity_poly.pdbx_strand_id
1 'polypeptide(L)'
;MLATANRTAYNEDHEAFRDTVRKVFAEHLVPHMDEHEKNGIVPREVWKKMGDAGMLCMTVKPENGGLGLDFGFNCVLTEELSYLGSSAGFTLQNDITANYFERLGTPEQRAKYLPGMVSGDIITAIAMTEPGAGSDLQGIRTTAKKDGNHLVINGSKTYITNGQNADVVIVVAKTDPDKGAKGISLVLVDADTPGFERGRNLDKIGQHAADTSELFFNDCRVPMTNILGHEGMGFVHLMEELPQERLGIAVGGQAAAQRAFDEAVTFTKDRKAFGRSVFEFQNTKFTLADLKAKIQVGWAHLDWAIKRHLEGKLTTDEASAAKLWHTELQWEACDTALQLHGGAGYMNEYAIARLWRDARVTRIFGGTNEIMKEVISRSI
;
A
#
# COMPACT_ATOMS: atom_id res chain seq x y z
N MET A 1 5.91 -20.43 -4.76
CA MET A 1 5.59 -19.38 -5.75
C MET A 1 4.09 -19.28 -5.91
N LEU A 2 3.55 -18.07 -6.03
CA LEU A 2 2.13 -17.86 -6.28
C LEU A 2 1.72 -18.55 -7.59
N ALA A 3 0.68 -19.42 -7.53
CA ALA A 3 0.16 -20.12 -8.70
C ALA A 3 -0.86 -19.21 -9.42
N THR A 4 -0.63 -18.94 -10.71
CA THR A 4 -1.44 -17.98 -11.49
C THR A 4 -2.18 -18.60 -12.67
N ALA A 5 -2.05 -19.89 -12.89
CA ALA A 5 -2.57 -20.58 -14.08
C ALA A 5 -4.08 -20.39 -14.38
N ASN A 6 -4.88 -20.01 -13.37
CA ASN A 6 -6.32 -19.79 -13.49
C ASN A 6 -6.73 -18.32 -13.39
N ARG A 7 -5.76 -17.38 -13.42
CA ARG A 7 -6.05 -15.96 -13.36
C ARG A 7 -6.56 -15.46 -14.71
N THR A 8 -7.57 -14.62 -14.68
CA THR A 8 -8.23 -14.12 -15.89
C THR A 8 -8.05 -12.62 -16.09
N ALA A 9 -7.45 -11.92 -15.11
CA ALA A 9 -7.18 -10.49 -15.21
C ALA A 9 -5.90 -10.17 -16.00
N TYR A 10 -5.02 -11.15 -16.20
CA TYR A 10 -3.67 -10.95 -16.76
C TYR A 10 -3.51 -11.58 -18.14
N ASN A 11 -2.67 -10.96 -18.97
CA ASN A 11 -2.22 -11.45 -20.26
C ASN A 11 -0.77 -11.96 -20.18
N GLU A 12 -0.19 -12.35 -21.32
CA GLU A 12 1.17 -12.88 -21.41
C GLU A 12 2.24 -11.85 -20.96
N ASP A 13 2.03 -10.56 -21.23
CA ASP A 13 2.97 -9.50 -20.82
C ASP A 13 3.01 -9.33 -19.29
N HIS A 14 1.86 -9.40 -18.65
CA HIS A 14 1.76 -9.38 -17.19
C HIS A 14 2.49 -10.58 -16.55
N GLU A 15 2.36 -11.78 -17.13
CA GLU A 15 3.03 -12.97 -16.59
C GLU A 15 4.55 -12.93 -16.88
N ALA A 16 4.99 -12.41 -18.01
CA ALA A 16 6.42 -12.19 -18.29
C ALA A 16 7.03 -11.16 -17.32
N PHE A 17 6.26 -10.10 -16.99
CA PHE A 17 6.65 -9.14 -15.97
C PHE A 17 6.72 -9.79 -14.58
N ARG A 18 5.78 -10.66 -14.23
CA ARG A 18 5.81 -11.44 -12.97
C ARG A 18 7.10 -12.21 -12.81
N ASP A 19 7.57 -12.86 -13.86
CA ASP A 19 8.85 -13.60 -13.84
C ASP A 19 10.02 -12.64 -13.61
N THR A 20 9.97 -11.44 -14.17
CA THR A 20 10.96 -10.38 -13.92
C THR A 20 10.93 -9.93 -12.47
N VAL A 21 9.74 -9.64 -11.91
CA VAL A 21 9.56 -9.27 -10.49
C VAL A 21 10.17 -10.32 -9.57
N ARG A 22 9.87 -11.60 -9.82
CA ARG A 22 10.40 -12.73 -9.02
C ARG A 22 11.91 -12.78 -9.03
N LYS A 23 12.56 -12.60 -10.20
CA LYS A 23 14.02 -12.57 -10.33
C LYS A 23 14.64 -11.42 -9.55
N VAL A 24 14.10 -10.21 -9.72
CA VAL A 24 14.60 -9.01 -9.05
C VAL A 24 14.42 -9.11 -7.54
N PHE A 25 13.27 -9.60 -7.07
CA PHE A 25 13.05 -9.82 -5.64
C PHE A 25 13.98 -10.89 -5.05
N ALA A 26 14.20 -12.00 -5.77
CA ALA A 26 15.12 -13.05 -5.32
C ALA A 26 16.56 -12.55 -5.19
N GLU A 27 16.98 -11.60 -6.04
CA GLU A 27 18.34 -11.05 -6.01
C GLU A 27 18.50 -9.91 -5.00
N HIS A 28 17.55 -8.99 -4.93
CA HIS A 28 17.74 -7.71 -4.22
C HIS A 28 16.87 -7.53 -2.97
N LEU A 29 15.81 -8.33 -2.78
CA LEU A 29 14.90 -8.16 -1.64
C LEU A 29 14.98 -9.34 -0.67
N VAL A 30 14.82 -10.57 -1.16
CA VAL A 30 14.75 -11.79 -0.34
C VAL A 30 15.94 -11.97 0.59
N PRO A 31 17.22 -11.79 0.15
CA PRO A 31 18.38 -12.01 1.01
C PRO A 31 18.46 -11.04 2.19
N HIS A 32 17.75 -9.91 2.12
CA HIS A 32 17.86 -8.81 3.08
C HIS A 32 16.58 -8.56 3.87
N MET A 33 15.54 -9.39 3.71
CA MET A 33 14.23 -9.15 4.35
C MET A 33 14.32 -9.02 5.87
N ASP A 34 15.07 -9.90 6.54
CA ASP A 34 15.21 -9.88 8.00
C ASP A 34 16.01 -8.65 8.47
N GLU A 35 16.97 -8.19 7.67
CA GLU A 35 17.70 -6.96 7.92
C GLU A 35 16.80 -5.73 7.78
N HIS A 36 15.98 -5.67 6.74
CA HIS A 36 15.00 -4.58 6.53
C HIS A 36 13.99 -4.53 7.68
N GLU A 37 13.47 -5.69 8.12
CA GLU A 37 12.58 -5.79 9.29
C GLU A 37 13.26 -5.26 10.56
N LYS A 38 14.51 -5.64 10.80
CA LYS A 38 15.29 -5.22 11.96
C LYS A 38 15.60 -3.72 11.95
N ASN A 39 15.94 -3.18 10.79
CA ASN A 39 16.29 -1.77 10.63
C ASN A 39 15.05 -0.86 10.55
N GLY A 40 13.86 -1.44 10.33
CA GLY A 40 12.61 -0.70 10.22
C GLY A 40 12.47 0.14 8.94
N ILE A 41 13.25 -0.19 7.91
CA ILE A 41 13.30 0.57 6.65
C ILE A 41 13.93 -0.26 5.53
N VAL A 42 13.47 -0.05 4.31
CA VAL A 42 14.12 -0.55 3.10
C VAL A 42 15.09 0.51 2.59
N PRO A 43 16.38 0.18 2.42
CA PRO A 43 17.42 1.13 1.98
C PRO A 43 17.12 1.70 0.59
N ARG A 44 17.57 2.94 0.34
CA ARG A 44 17.36 3.65 -0.94
C ARG A 44 17.98 2.92 -2.14
N GLU A 45 19.06 2.18 -1.92
CA GLU A 45 19.71 1.36 -2.94
C GLU A 45 18.78 0.30 -3.51
N VAL A 46 17.88 -0.25 -2.68
CA VAL A 46 16.86 -1.22 -3.14
C VAL A 46 15.81 -0.52 -3.99
N TRP A 47 15.39 0.69 -3.63
CA TRP A 47 14.50 1.51 -4.44
C TRP A 47 15.11 1.79 -5.83
N LYS A 48 16.39 2.13 -5.86
CA LYS A 48 17.12 2.32 -7.12
C LYS A 48 17.11 1.05 -7.98
N LYS A 49 17.35 -0.12 -7.40
CA LYS A 49 17.28 -1.41 -8.11
C LYS A 49 15.89 -1.70 -8.66
N MET A 50 14.82 -1.35 -7.92
CA MET A 50 13.45 -1.48 -8.42
C MET A 50 13.21 -0.52 -9.61
N GLY A 51 13.68 0.73 -9.54
CA GLY A 51 13.60 1.69 -10.65
C GLY A 51 14.36 1.23 -11.89
N ASP A 52 15.61 0.78 -11.72
CA ASP A 52 16.46 0.27 -12.80
C ASP A 52 15.83 -0.95 -13.50
N ALA A 53 15.02 -1.73 -12.77
CA ALA A 53 14.27 -2.86 -13.29
C ALA A 53 12.90 -2.48 -13.90
N GLY A 54 12.53 -1.20 -13.93
CA GLY A 54 11.24 -0.73 -14.45
C GLY A 54 10.04 -1.12 -13.57
N MET A 55 10.25 -1.28 -12.27
CA MET A 55 9.25 -1.74 -11.31
C MET A 55 8.65 -0.61 -10.46
N LEU A 56 9.03 0.63 -10.71
CA LEU A 56 8.48 1.81 -10.04
C LEU A 56 7.66 2.67 -11.00
N CYS A 57 6.52 3.15 -10.54
CA CYS A 57 5.65 4.09 -11.26
C CYS A 57 5.34 3.66 -12.71
N MET A 58 5.07 2.40 -12.90
CA MET A 58 4.92 1.73 -14.21
C MET A 58 3.81 2.34 -15.07
N THR A 59 2.77 2.89 -14.44
CA THR A 59 1.63 3.53 -15.11
C THR A 59 1.91 4.95 -15.60
N VAL A 60 3.00 5.57 -15.13
CA VAL A 60 3.42 6.91 -15.57
C VAL A 60 3.72 6.90 -17.06
N LYS A 61 3.21 7.90 -17.78
CA LYS A 61 3.33 8.01 -19.23
C LYS A 61 4.78 8.19 -19.69
N PRO A 62 5.12 7.74 -20.92
CA PRO A 62 6.47 7.86 -21.45
C PRO A 62 7.01 9.30 -21.52
N GLU A 63 6.16 10.28 -21.81
CA GLU A 63 6.54 11.70 -21.82
C GLU A 63 6.99 12.21 -20.44
N ASN A 64 6.62 11.51 -19.36
CA ASN A 64 7.01 11.82 -17.98
C ASN A 64 8.07 10.84 -17.43
N GLY A 65 8.68 10.03 -18.31
CA GLY A 65 9.76 9.10 -17.97
C GLY A 65 9.32 7.70 -17.57
N GLY A 66 8.01 7.39 -17.58
CA GLY A 66 7.47 6.09 -17.23
C GLY A 66 7.31 5.13 -18.42
N LEU A 67 6.65 4.00 -18.19
CA LEU A 67 6.42 2.97 -19.20
C LEU A 67 5.01 3.04 -19.82
N GLY A 68 4.07 3.76 -19.19
CA GLY A 68 2.69 3.87 -19.64
C GLY A 68 1.91 2.55 -19.61
N LEU A 69 2.29 1.65 -18.71
CA LEU A 69 1.64 0.34 -18.55
C LEU A 69 0.30 0.49 -17.83
N ASP A 70 -0.56 -0.51 -17.93
CA ASP A 70 -1.82 -0.51 -17.19
C ASP A 70 -1.64 -0.90 -15.72
N PHE A 71 -2.69 -0.69 -14.90
CA PHE A 71 -2.65 -1.01 -13.47
C PHE A 71 -2.49 -2.50 -13.15
N GLY A 72 -2.70 -3.40 -14.12
CA GLY A 72 -2.45 -4.83 -13.96
C GLY A 72 -1.00 -5.14 -13.61
N PHE A 73 -0.04 -4.37 -14.13
CA PHE A 73 1.38 -4.49 -13.78
C PHE A 73 1.64 -4.12 -12.31
N ASN A 74 0.99 -3.08 -11.80
CA ASN A 74 1.03 -2.75 -10.37
C ASN A 74 0.44 -3.88 -9.51
N CYS A 75 -0.67 -4.47 -9.95
CA CYS A 75 -1.27 -5.61 -9.26
C CYS A 75 -0.32 -6.81 -9.21
N VAL A 76 0.38 -7.13 -10.30
CA VAL A 76 1.38 -8.21 -10.34
C VAL A 76 2.49 -7.99 -9.32
N LEU A 77 3.05 -6.77 -9.26
CA LEU A 77 4.09 -6.44 -8.29
C LEU A 77 3.57 -6.57 -6.85
N THR A 78 2.38 -6.04 -6.58
CA THR A 78 1.74 -6.09 -5.26
C THR A 78 1.44 -7.53 -4.83
N GLU A 79 0.99 -8.39 -5.74
CA GLU A 79 0.80 -9.82 -5.49
C GLU A 79 2.10 -10.51 -5.08
N GLU A 80 3.16 -10.35 -5.85
CA GLU A 80 4.43 -11.01 -5.58
C GLU A 80 5.08 -10.49 -4.29
N LEU A 81 5.01 -9.17 -4.03
CA LEU A 81 5.52 -8.55 -2.80
C LEU A 81 4.79 -9.08 -1.55
N SER A 82 3.45 -9.12 -1.62
CA SER A 82 2.62 -9.58 -0.50
C SER A 82 2.70 -11.09 -0.30
N TYR A 83 2.81 -11.88 -1.36
CA TYR A 83 3.04 -13.32 -1.28
C TYR A 83 4.42 -13.63 -0.70
N LEU A 84 5.42 -12.82 -0.98
CA LEU A 84 6.75 -12.91 -0.35
C LEU A 84 6.68 -12.61 1.15
N GLY A 85 5.71 -11.82 1.60
CA GLY A 85 5.59 -11.33 2.98
C GLY A 85 6.55 -10.17 3.27
N SER A 86 6.82 -9.33 2.27
CA SER A 86 7.57 -8.09 2.44
C SER A 86 6.63 -6.91 2.58
N SER A 87 6.97 -5.99 3.48
CA SER A 87 6.27 -4.73 3.70
C SER A 87 6.97 -3.51 3.10
N ALA A 88 7.84 -3.72 2.09
CA ALA A 88 8.50 -2.62 1.38
C ALA A 88 7.48 -1.63 0.80
N GLY A 89 7.72 -0.33 0.98
CA GLY A 89 6.77 0.75 0.68
C GLY A 89 6.59 1.08 -0.81
N PHE A 90 7.01 0.20 -1.75
CA PHE A 90 6.95 0.45 -3.20
C PHE A 90 5.53 0.69 -3.70
N THR A 91 4.56 -0.06 -3.17
CA THR A 91 3.15 0.04 -3.59
C THR A 91 2.54 1.38 -3.29
N LEU A 92 2.95 2.06 -2.20
CA LEU A 92 2.49 3.42 -1.92
C LEU A 92 2.91 4.39 -3.04
N GLN A 93 4.14 4.28 -3.55
CA GLN A 93 4.60 5.11 -4.65
C GLN A 93 3.93 4.74 -5.96
N ASN A 94 3.86 3.45 -6.28
CA ASN A 94 3.32 2.94 -7.54
C ASN A 94 1.81 3.14 -7.67
N ASP A 95 1.07 2.75 -6.62
CA ASP A 95 -0.39 2.63 -6.69
C ASP A 95 -1.10 3.92 -6.28
N ILE A 96 -0.41 4.78 -5.49
CA ILE A 96 -0.99 5.97 -4.88
C ILE A 96 -0.30 7.23 -5.41
N THR A 97 0.88 7.56 -4.92
CA THR A 97 1.46 8.90 -5.15
C THR A 97 1.78 9.20 -6.60
N ALA A 98 2.25 8.23 -7.39
CA ALA A 98 2.51 8.42 -8.82
C ALA A 98 1.25 8.91 -9.57
N ASN A 99 0.10 8.35 -9.22
CA ASN A 99 -1.18 8.71 -9.84
C ASN A 99 -1.60 10.15 -9.52
N TYR A 100 -1.38 10.61 -8.27
CA TYR A 100 -1.60 12.01 -7.90
C TYR A 100 -0.73 12.97 -8.74
N PHE A 101 0.55 12.69 -8.90
CA PHE A 101 1.43 13.52 -9.73
C PHE A 101 1.05 13.48 -11.20
N GLU A 102 0.74 12.31 -11.76
CA GLU A 102 0.39 12.15 -13.16
C GLU A 102 -0.91 12.88 -13.53
N ARG A 103 -1.94 12.77 -12.69
CA ARG A 103 -3.27 13.34 -12.96
C ARG A 103 -3.39 14.82 -12.59
N LEU A 104 -2.82 15.22 -11.45
CA LEU A 104 -3.05 16.53 -10.87
C LEU A 104 -1.88 17.48 -11.04
N GLY A 105 -0.69 16.96 -11.31
CA GLY A 105 0.52 17.76 -11.42
C GLY A 105 0.48 18.73 -12.61
N THR A 106 1.02 19.93 -12.45
CA THR A 106 1.34 20.82 -13.57
C THR A 106 2.46 20.20 -14.43
N PRO A 107 2.67 20.64 -15.68
CA PRO A 107 3.81 20.18 -16.48
C PRO A 107 5.15 20.29 -15.75
N GLU A 108 5.36 21.39 -15.01
CA GLU A 108 6.60 21.64 -14.24
C GLU A 108 6.72 20.68 -13.06
N GLN A 109 5.63 20.40 -12.34
CA GLN A 109 5.63 19.45 -11.23
C GLN A 109 5.89 18.03 -11.74
N ARG A 110 5.24 17.61 -12.83
CA ARG A 110 5.51 16.29 -13.44
C ARG A 110 6.96 16.16 -13.89
N ALA A 111 7.48 17.15 -14.61
CA ALA A 111 8.87 17.17 -15.07
C ALA A 111 9.89 17.13 -13.91
N LYS A 112 9.56 17.77 -12.77
CA LYS A 112 10.43 17.80 -11.58
C LYS A 112 10.48 16.46 -10.86
N TYR A 113 9.34 15.79 -10.68
CA TYR A 113 9.25 14.68 -9.74
C TYR A 113 9.16 13.29 -10.41
N LEU A 114 8.33 13.14 -11.47
CA LEU A 114 8.03 11.82 -12.03
C LEU A 114 9.25 11.05 -12.54
N PRO A 115 10.20 11.65 -13.28
CA PRO A 115 11.39 10.89 -13.72
C PRO A 115 12.20 10.31 -12.57
N GLY A 116 12.36 11.09 -11.47
CA GLY A 116 13.04 10.63 -10.27
C GLY A 116 12.26 9.54 -9.51
N MET A 117 10.93 9.62 -9.50
CA MET A 117 10.08 8.59 -8.91
C MET A 117 10.18 7.27 -9.69
N VAL A 118 10.20 7.32 -11.01
CA VAL A 118 10.35 6.16 -11.89
C VAL A 118 11.72 5.50 -11.70
N SER A 119 12.78 6.30 -11.62
CA SER A 119 14.15 5.80 -11.43
C SER A 119 14.46 5.33 -10.00
N GLY A 120 13.60 5.66 -9.01
CA GLY A 120 13.84 5.39 -7.59
C GLY A 120 14.80 6.39 -6.92
N ASP A 121 15.17 7.47 -7.60
CA ASP A 121 15.98 8.55 -7.02
C ASP A 121 15.14 9.46 -6.12
N ILE A 122 13.82 9.56 -6.39
CA ILE A 122 12.84 10.28 -5.56
C ILE A 122 11.86 9.28 -4.97
N ILE A 123 11.78 9.26 -3.65
CA ILE A 123 10.79 8.50 -2.88
C ILE A 123 9.73 9.47 -2.37
N THR A 124 8.48 9.03 -2.38
CA THR A 124 7.35 9.90 -2.04
C THR A 124 6.53 9.36 -0.88
N ALA A 125 5.87 10.28 -0.19
CA ALA A 125 4.86 9.96 0.82
C ALA A 125 3.62 10.83 0.65
N ILE A 126 2.49 10.38 1.20
CA ILE A 126 1.28 11.19 1.34
C ILE A 126 0.90 11.30 2.82
N ALA A 127 0.77 12.51 3.30
CA ALA A 127 0.57 12.84 4.70
C ALA A 127 -0.86 13.34 4.95
N MET A 128 -1.77 12.40 5.25
CA MET A 128 -3.18 12.67 5.54
C MET A 128 -3.45 12.71 7.05
N THR A 129 -3.13 11.61 7.74
CA THR A 129 -3.51 11.32 9.13
C THR A 129 -2.79 12.23 10.11
N GLU A 130 -3.52 12.70 11.13
CA GLU A 130 -3.01 13.48 12.26
C GLU A 130 -3.29 12.75 13.57
N PRO A 131 -2.63 13.11 14.69
CA PRO A 131 -2.95 12.53 16.00
C PRO A 131 -4.43 12.61 16.39
N GLY A 132 -5.15 13.63 15.91
CA GLY A 132 -6.57 13.86 16.18
C GLY A 132 -7.52 13.55 15.02
N ALA A 133 -7.04 13.10 13.86
CA ALA A 133 -7.87 12.89 12.67
C ALA A 133 -7.35 11.74 11.80
N GLY A 134 -8.13 10.66 11.71
CA GLY A 134 -7.86 9.52 10.86
C GLY A 134 -9.02 9.27 9.90
N SER A 135 -10.04 8.50 10.33
CA SER A 135 -11.25 8.25 9.52
C SER A 135 -12.01 9.53 9.16
N ASP A 136 -12.03 10.51 10.07
CA ASP A 136 -12.55 11.86 9.81
C ASP A 136 -11.45 12.77 9.25
N LEU A 137 -11.19 12.68 7.95
CA LEU A 137 -10.21 13.53 7.27
C LEU A 137 -10.60 15.02 7.26
N GLN A 138 -11.87 15.36 7.41
CA GLN A 138 -12.29 16.77 7.50
C GLN A 138 -11.87 17.41 8.83
N GLY A 139 -11.64 16.59 9.85
CA GLY A 139 -11.18 16.99 11.18
C GLY A 139 -9.69 17.36 11.28
N ILE A 140 -8.92 17.30 10.20
CA ILE A 140 -7.49 17.70 10.20
C ILE A 140 -7.32 19.14 10.68
N ARG A 141 -6.17 19.41 11.30
CA ARG A 141 -5.82 20.72 11.85
C ARG A 141 -4.60 21.37 11.20
N THR A 142 -3.79 20.61 10.47
CA THR A 142 -2.67 21.16 9.69
C THR A 142 -3.20 22.23 8.75
N THR A 143 -2.61 23.41 8.81
CA THR A 143 -2.98 24.56 7.95
C THR A 143 -1.86 24.88 6.96
N ALA A 144 -2.24 25.48 5.83
CA ALA A 144 -1.34 26.05 4.84
C ALA A 144 -1.83 27.46 4.51
N LYS A 145 -1.44 28.43 5.33
CA LYS A 145 -1.91 29.82 5.23
C LYS A 145 -1.18 30.58 4.14
N LYS A 146 -1.90 31.38 3.37
CA LYS A 146 -1.31 32.26 2.34
C LYS A 146 -0.48 33.39 2.97
N ASP A 147 0.69 33.59 2.41
CA ASP A 147 1.60 34.73 2.73
C ASP A 147 2.27 35.20 1.43
N GLY A 148 1.67 36.16 0.78
CA GLY A 148 2.03 36.61 -0.57
C GLY A 148 1.94 35.51 -1.60
N ASN A 149 3.02 35.16 -2.28
CA ASN A 149 3.11 34.10 -3.26
C ASN A 149 3.51 32.74 -2.65
N HIS A 150 3.39 32.59 -1.33
CA HIS A 150 3.75 31.37 -0.60
C HIS A 150 2.60 30.87 0.26
N LEU A 151 2.73 29.60 0.67
CA LEU A 151 1.98 28.99 1.75
C LEU A 151 2.90 28.77 2.93
N VAL A 152 2.41 29.07 4.14
CA VAL A 152 3.08 28.74 5.40
C VAL A 152 2.34 27.60 6.05
N ILE A 153 2.99 26.43 6.14
CA ILE A 153 2.40 25.19 6.64
C ILE A 153 2.76 25.05 8.12
N ASN A 154 1.74 24.80 8.93
CA ASN A 154 1.88 24.51 10.36
C ASN A 154 1.01 23.31 10.75
N GLY A 155 1.59 22.35 11.48
CA GLY A 155 0.88 21.17 11.95
C GLY A 155 1.76 19.95 12.12
N SER A 156 1.12 18.82 12.33
CA SER A 156 1.81 17.53 12.45
C SER A 156 1.01 16.42 11.81
N LYS A 157 1.70 15.45 11.26
CA LYS A 157 1.13 14.25 10.65
C LYS A 157 1.71 13.01 11.34
N THR A 158 0.93 11.92 11.38
CA THR A 158 1.35 10.68 12.02
C THR A 158 1.00 9.47 11.16
N TYR A 159 1.72 8.37 11.37
CA TYR A 159 1.57 7.10 10.63
C TYR A 159 1.83 7.25 9.13
N ILE A 160 2.82 8.06 8.76
CA ILE A 160 3.12 8.35 7.37
C ILE A 160 4.13 7.33 6.83
N THR A 161 3.66 6.45 5.94
CA THR A 161 4.48 5.47 5.24
C THR A 161 5.49 6.18 4.33
N ASN A 162 6.70 5.65 4.23
CA ASN A 162 7.85 6.23 3.56
C ASN A 162 8.32 7.56 4.17
N GLY A 163 7.83 7.97 5.35
CA GLY A 163 8.13 9.29 5.91
C GLY A 163 9.60 9.52 6.24
N GLN A 164 10.38 8.45 6.52
CA GLN A 164 11.84 8.56 6.70
C GLN A 164 12.57 8.66 5.36
N ASN A 165 12.11 7.91 4.35
CA ASN A 165 12.75 7.85 3.04
C ASN A 165 12.33 8.98 2.09
N ALA A 166 11.14 9.59 2.28
CA ALA A 166 10.54 10.51 1.32
C ALA A 166 11.39 11.75 1.03
N ASP A 167 11.59 12.04 -0.25
CA ASP A 167 12.19 13.27 -0.74
C ASP A 167 11.16 14.38 -0.95
N VAL A 168 9.91 14.00 -1.21
CA VAL A 168 8.77 14.91 -1.30
C VAL A 168 7.54 14.29 -0.67
N VAL A 169 6.79 15.11 0.05
CA VAL A 169 5.55 14.69 0.74
C VAL A 169 4.36 15.45 0.17
N ILE A 170 3.30 14.72 -0.21
CA ILE A 170 1.99 15.31 -0.48
C ILE A 170 1.31 15.57 0.85
N VAL A 171 1.26 16.83 1.29
CA VAL A 171 0.67 17.20 2.58
C VAL A 171 -0.78 17.62 2.39
N VAL A 172 -1.70 16.94 3.08
CA VAL A 172 -3.12 17.31 3.14
C VAL A 172 -3.28 18.39 4.21
N ALA A 173 -3.60 19.63 3.81
CA ALA A 173 -3.67 20.77 4.71
C ALA A 173 -4.86 21.68 4.42
N LYS A 174 -5.33 22.42 5.42
CA LYS A 174 -6.37 23.43 5.25
C LYS A 174 -5.76 24.75 4.76
N THR A 175 -6.06 25.13 3.54
CA THR A 175 -5.78 26.45 2.98
C THR A 175 -6.85 27.47 3.38
N ASP A 176 -8.09 26.98 3.66
CA ASP A 176 -9.20 27.79 4.19
C ASP A 176 -9.94 26.99 5.29
N PRO A 177 -9.60 27.18 6.57
CA PRO A 177 -10.20 26.42 7.67
C PRO A 177 -11.72 26.57 7.80
N ASP A 178 -12.28 27.67 7.32
CA ASP A 178 -13.72 27.98 7.48
C ASP A 178 -14.60 27.27 6.46
N LYS A 179 -14.01 26.68 5.41
CA LYS A 179 -14.73 25.99 4.33
C LYS A 179 -14.86 24.48 4.49
N GLY A 180 -14.51 23.90 5.64
CA GLY A 180 -14.60 22.45 5.86
C GLY A 180 -13.83 21.66 4.80
N ALA A 181 -14.47 20.67 4.17
CA ALA A 181 -13.85 19.85 3.11
C ALA A 181 -13.38 20.66 1.88
N LYS A 182 -14.10 21.75 1.54
CA LYS A 182 -13.74 22.64 0.42
C LYS A 182 -12.57 23.58 0.74
N GLY A 183 -12.09 23.57 1.95
CA GLY A 183 -10.90 24.32 2.38
C GLY A 183 -9.63 23.45 2.42
N ILE A 184 -9.70 22.17 2.05
CA ILE A 184 -8.57 21.24 2.05
C ILE A 184 -7.86 21.29 0.69
N SER A 185 -6.53 21.39 0.71
CA SER A 185 -5.66 21.33 -0.47
C SER A 185 -4.57 20.28 -0.29
N LEU A 186 -4.02 19.83 -1.41
CA LEU A 186 -2.82 18.99 -1.43
C LEU A 186 -1.62 19.90 -1.72
N VAL A 187 -0.59 19.85 -0.87
CA VAL A 187 0.57 20.73 -0.98
C VAL A 187 1.83 19.88 -1.00
N LEU A 188 2.70 20.09 -2.00
CA LEU A 188 3.98 19.42 -2.12
C LEU A 188 5.02 20.10 -1.21
N VAL A 189 5.66 19.29 -0.36
CA VAL A 189 6.74 19.75 0.51
C VAL A 189 7.97 18.88 0.23
N ASP A 190 9.02 19.50 -0.31
CA ASP A 190 10.32 18.86 -0.46
C ASP A 190 10.97 18.64 0.91
N ALA A 191 11.73 17.58 1.05
CA ALA A 191 12.28 17.14 2.33
C ALA A 191 13.33 18.09 2.93
N ASP A 192 13.92 18.95 2.11
CA ASP A 192 14.89 19.97 2.50
C ASP A 192 14.25 21.34 2.79
N THR A 193 12.91 21.44 2.73
CA THR A 193 12.19 22.70 3.02
C THR A 193 12.40 23.10 4.48
N PRO A 194 12.88 24.32 4.76
CA PRO A 194 13.02 24.80 6.13
C PRO A 194 11.69 24.73 6.90
N GLY A 195 11.74 24.22 8.13
CA GLY A 195 10.55 24.02 8.96
C GLY A 195 9.84 22.68 8.76
N PHE A 196 10.30 21.85 7.80
CA PHE A 196 9.90 20.45 7.72
C PHE A 196 10.85 19.59 8.54
N GLU A 197 10.31 18.76 9.43
CA GLU A 197 11.08 17.85 10.27
C GLU A 197 10.45 16.46 10.28
N ARG A 198 11.29 15.43 10.14
CA ARG A 198 10.89 14.05 10.37
C ARG A 198 11.00 13.74 11.86
N GLY A 199 9.94 13.16 12.41
CA GLY A 199 9.97 12.57 13.72
C GLY A 199 10.62 11.18 13.70
N ARG A 200 10.33 10.41 14.72
CA ARG A 200 10.84 9.04 14.83
C ARG A 200 10.20 8.12 13.80
N ASN A 201 10.94 7.10 13.39
CA ASN A 201 10.35 5.91 12.78
C ASN A 201 9.58 5.15 13.86
N LEU A 202 8.26 4.94 13.65
CA LEU A 202 7.36 4.41 14.68
C LEU A 202 7.55 2.91 14.86
N ASP A 203 7.61 2.46 16.11
CA ASP A 203 7.59 1.05 16.46
C ASP A 203 6.17 0.48 16.27
N LYS A 204 6.02 -0.53 15.43
CA LYS A 204 4.75 -1.11 15.01
C LYS A 204 4.66 -2.57 15.38
N ILE A 205 3.45 -3.10 15.49
CA ILE A 205 3.21 -4.53 15.71
C ILE A 205 3.69 -5.36 14.52
N GLY A 206 3.57 -4.85 13.30
CA GLY A 206 3.95 -5.50 12.05
C GLY A 206 4.35 -4.51 10.98
N GLN A 207 4.58 -5.02 9.76
CA GLN A 207 5.10 -4.25 8.61
C GLN A 207 6.37 -3.47 8.99
N HIS A 208 7.30 -4.12 9.68
CA HIS A 208 8.47 -3.45 10.24
C HIS A 208 9.37 -2.87 9.16
N ALA A 209 9.51 -3.51 7.99
CA ALA A 209 10.35 -3.01 6.90
C ALA A 209 9.77 -1.77 6.19
N ALA A 210 8.48 -1.45 6.38
CA ALA A 210 7.91 -0.18 5.93
C ALA A 210 8.20 0.89 6.97
N ASP A 211 9.06 1.86 6.67
CA ASP A 211 9.20 3.03 7.54
C ASP A 211 7.88 3.79 7.66
N THR A 212 7.58 4.23 8.86
CA THR A 212 6.32 4.91 9.18
C THR A 212 6.58 5.98 10.22
N SER A 213 6.34 7.25 9.89
CA SER A 213 6.85 8.36 10.67
C SER A 213 5.79 9.35 11.15
N GLU A 214 6.17 10.10 12.17
CA GLU A 214 5.61 11.41 12.46
C GLU A 214 6.32 12.44 11.60
N LEU A 215 5.59 13.44 11.10
CA LEU A 215 6.12 14.55 10.33
C LEU A 215 5.62 15.86 10.97
N PHE A 216 6.52 16.85 11.09
CA PHE A 216 6.24 18.13 11.70
C PHE A 216 6.48 19.27 10.70
N PHE A 217 5.63 20.26 10.74
CA PHE A 217 5.68 21.45 9.91
C PHE A 217 5.60 22.69 10.82
N ASN A 218 6.72 23.43 10.92
CA ASN A 218 6.87 24.60 11.78
C ASN A 218 7.24 25.80 10.90
N ASP A 219 6.26 26.63 10.57
CA ASP A 219 6.39 27.72 9.61
C ASP A 219 7.05 27.30 8.29
N CYS A 220 6.72 26.09 7.85
CA CYS A 220 7.27 25.47 6.64
C CYS A 220 6.75 26.24 5.42
N ARG A 221 7.63 27.00 4.75
CA ARG A 221 7.27 27.95 3.70
C ARG A 221 7.52 27.35 2.33
N VAL A 222 6.46 27.22 1.52
CA VAL A 222 6.53 26.71 0.15
C VAL A 222 5.85 27.69 -0.83
N PRO A 223 6.26 27.72 -2.13
CA PRO A 223 5.57 28.51 -3.14
C PRO A 223 4.11 28.07 -3.34
N MET A 224 3.24 29.01 -3.74
CA MET A 224 1.86 28.67 -4.12
C MET A 224 1.78 27.66 -5.29
N THR A 225 2.82 27.60 -6.12
CA THR A 225 2.97 26.63 -7.21
C THR A 225 3.17 25.18 -6.72
N ASN A 226 3.35 24.96 -5.40
CA ASN A 226 3.40 23.64 -4.80
C ASN A 226 2.01 23.06 -4.48
N ILE A 227 0.92 23.77 -4.76
CA ILE A 227 -0.42 23.18 -4.72
C ILE A 227 -0.51 22.12 -5.83
N LEU A 228 -0.83 20.89 -5.43
CA LEU A 228 -1.06 19.78 -6.36
C LEU A 228 -2.55 19.74 -6.72
N GLY A 229 -2.86 19.90 -8.00
CA GLY A 229 -4.22 20.11 -8.50
C GLY A 229 -4.72 21.52 -8.23
N HIS A 230 -5.95 21.64 -7.72
CA HIS A 230 -6.59 22.93 -7.48
C HIS A 230 -6.76 23.22 -5.98
N GLU A 231 -6.54 24.47 -5.59
CA GLU A 231 -6.77 24.91 -4.20
C GLU A 231 -8.22 24.63 -3.77
N GLY A 232 -8.38 24.08 -2.56
CA GLY A 232 -9.69 23.74 -1.99
C GLY A 232 -10.31 22.44 -2.53
N MET A 233 -9.68 21.79 -3.52
CA MET A 233 -10.17 20.56 -4.11
C MET A 233 -9.47 19.30 -3.54
N GLY A 234 -8.58 19.43 -2.57
CA GLY A 234 -7.78 18.32 -2.05
C GLY A 234 -8.64 17.15 -1.55
N PHE A 235 -9.74 17.43 -0.85
CA PHE A 235 -10.64 16.37 -0.39
C PHE A 235 -11.30 15.61 -1.56
N VAL A 236 -11.69 16.30 -2.61
CA VAL A 236 -12.27 15.68 -3.81
C VAL A 236 -11.23 14.80 -4.49
N HIS A 237 -10.01 15.32 -4.67
CA HIS A 237 -8.90 14.57 -5.28
C HIS A 237 -8.59 13.29 -4.50
N LEU A 238 -8.57 13.34 -3.15
CA LEU A 238 -8.42 12.14 -2.32
C LEU A 238 -9.53 11.11 -2.59
N MET A 239 -10.79 11.55 -2.65
CA MET A 239 -11.92 10.64 -2.88
C MET A 239 -11.89 9.99 -4.28
N GLU A 240 -11.38 10.67 -5.29
CA GLU A 240 -11.24 10.16 -6.65
C GLU A 240 -10.18 9.05 -6.77
N GLU A 241 -9.11 9.12 -5.96
CA GLU A 241 -8.02 8.13 -5.98
C GLU A 241 -8.27 6.90 -5.12
N LEU A 242 -9.08 7.03 -4.06
CA LEU A 242 -9.35 5.95 -3.10
C LEU A 242 -9.80 4.62 -3.72
N PRO A 243 -10.59 4.54 -4.81
CA PRO A 243 -10.95 3.26 -5.40
C PRO A 243 -9.74 2.43 -5.83
N GLN A 244 -8.75 3.03 -6.48
CA GLN A 244 -7.50 2.35 -6.88
C GLN A 244 -6.67 1.94 -5.66
N GLU A 245 -6.51 2.84 -4.68
CA GLU A 245 -5.78 2.56 -3.45
C GLU A 245 -6.38 1.35 -2.70
N ARG A 246 -7.70 1.30 -2.58
CA ARG A 246 -8.43 0.19 -1.94
C ARG A 246 -8.30 -1.11 -2.72
N LEU A 247 -8.31 -1.06 -4.04
CA LEU A 247 -8.09 -2.23 -4.89
C LEU A 247 -6.67 -2.79 -4.68
N GLY A 248 -5.64 -1.94 -4.64
CA GLY A 248 -4.26 -2.36 -4.33
C GLY A 248 -4.14 -3.07 -2.98
N ILE A 249 -4.84 -2.56 -1.94
CA ILE A 249 -4.91 -3.23 -0.63
C ILE A 249 -5.59 -4.60 -0.74
N ALA A 250 -6.67 -4.72 -1.51
CA ALA A 250 -7.36 -6.00 -1.73
C ALA A 250 -6.45 -7.02 -2.44
N VAL A 251 -5.68 -6.58 -3.43
CA VAL A 251 -4.69 -7.39 -4.15
C VAL A 251 -3.66 -7.97 -3.18
N GLY A 252 -3.05 -7.11 -2.37
CA GLY A 252 -2.07 -7.54 -1.36
C GLY A 252 -2.68 -8.50 -0.32
N GLY A 253 -3.90 -8.20 0.14
CA GLY A 253 -4.61 -9.03 1.11
C GLY A 253 -4.88 -10.45 0.60
N GLN A 254 -5.30 -10.58 -0.66
CA GLN A 254 -5.57 -11.87 -1.30
C GLN A 254 -4.27 -12.69 -1.47
N ALA A 255 -3.19 -12.07 -1.92
CA ALA A 255 -1.90 -12.73 -2.11
C ALA A 255 -1.30 -13.21 -0.78
N ALA A 256 -1.38 -12.40 0.28
CA ALA A 256 -0.95 -12.77 1.61
C ALA A 256 -1.81 -13.91 2.23
N ALA A 257 -3.13 -13.91 1.98
CA ALA A 257 -4.02 -15.01 2.37
C ALA A 257 -3.61 -16.33 1.69
N GLN A 258 -3.29 -16.29 0.40
CA GLN A 258 -2.77 -17.46 -0.33
C GLN A 258 -1.46 -17.94 0.27
N ARG A 259 -0.52 -17.03 0.58
CA ARG A 259 0.76 -17.40 1.21
C ARG A 259 0.55 -18.07 2.56
N ALA A 260 -0.30 -17.53 3.42
CA ALA A 260 -0.60 -18.11 4.72
C ALA A 260 -1.18 -19.53 4.58
N PHE A 261 -2.07 -19.74 3.61
CA PHE A 261 -2.60 -21.06 3.29
C PHE A 261 -1.50 -22.04 2.84
N ASP A 262 -0.61 -21.61 1.94
CA ASP A 262 0.47 -22.47 1.42
C ASP A 262 1.45 -22.87 2.54
N GLU A 263 1.78 -21.94 3.46
CA GLU A 263 2.57 -22.21 4.66
C GLU A 263 1.89 -23.25 5.56
N ALA A 264 0.58 -23.09 5.82
CA ALA A 264 -0.18 -24.03 6.65
C ALA A 264 -0.23 -25.42 6.03
N VAL A 265 -0.43 -25.53 4.72
CA VAL A 265 -0.44 -26.82 4.00
C VAL A 265 0.92 -27.49 4.10
N THR A 266 2.00 -26.75 3.85
CA THR A 266 3.37 -27.30 3.93
C THR A 266 3.67 -27.77 5.34
N PHE A 267 3.49 -26.90 6.33
CA PHE A 267 3.78 -27.21 7.72
C PHE A 267 2.97 -28.42 8.24
N THR A 268 1.67 -28.46 7.97
CA THR A 268 0.82 -29.55 8.48
C THR A 268 1.10 -30.92 7.83
N LYS A 269 1.60 -30.94 6.59
CA LYS A 269 2.05 -32.17 5.91
C LYS A 269 3.36 -32.70 6.52
N ASP A 270 4.29 -31.82 6.89
CA ASP A 270 5.61 -32.18 7.41
C ASP A 270 5.55 -32.51 8.90
N ARG A 271 4.74 -31.78 9.67
CA ARG A 271 4.63 -31.95 11.13
C ARG A 271 3.87 -33.23 11.48
N LYS A 272 4.48 -34.08 12.31
CA LYS A 272 3.86 -35.30 12.81
C LYS A 272 3.41 -35.17 14.28
N ALA A 273 2.25 -35.69 14.58
CA ALA A 273 1.69 -35.82 15.91
C ALA A 273 0.82 -37.12 15.99
N PHE A 274 0.86 -37.82 17.10
CA PHE A 274 0.09 -39.06 17.29
C PHE A 274 0.30 -40.09 16.17
N GLY A 275 1.54 -40.23 15.70
CA GLY A 275 1.96 -41.23 14.71
C GLY A 275 1.63 -40.92 13.24
N ARG A 276 1.07 -39.75 12.91
CA ARG A 276 0.71 -39.35 11.53
C ARG A 276 0.95 -37.85 11.33
N SER A 277 0.88 -37.37 10.07
CA SER A 277 0.99 -35.95 9.80
C SER A 277 -0.21 -35.17 10.38
N VAL A 278 0.00 -33.90 10.78
CA VAL A 278 -1.09 -33.06 11.27
C VAL A 278 -2.16 -32.85 10.19
N PHE A 279 -1.75 -32.86 8.92
CA PHE A 279 -2.67 -32.78 7.77
C PHE A 279 -3.68 -33.93 7.74
N GLU A 280 -3.34 -35.13 8.23
CA GLU A 280 -4.23 -36.29 8.15
C GLU A 280 -5.41 -36.24 9.13
N PHE A 281 -5.39 -35.35 10.11
CA PHE A 281 -6.53 -35.15 11.01
C PHE A 281 -7.71 -34.50 10.28
N GLN A 282 -8.92 -35.01 10.51
CA GLN A 282 -10.12 -34.55 9.84
C GLN A 282 -10.35 -33.05 10.05
N ASN A 283 -10.18 -32.54 11.25
CA ASN A 283 -10.31 -31.12 11.56
C ASN A 283 -9.38 -30.26 10.70
N THR A 284 -8.09 -30.65 10.60
CA THR A 284 -7.11 -29.94 9.78
C THR A 284 -7.51 -29.92 8.31
N LYS A 285 -7.94 -31.06 7.77
CA LYS A 285 -8.41 -31.17 6.37
C LYS A 285 -9.60 -30.27 6.10
N PHE A 286 -10.59 -30.25 6.99
CA PHE A 286 -11.80 -29.45 6.82
C PHE A 286 -11.50 -27.95 6.94
N THR A 287 -10.68 -27.55 7.91
CA THR A 287 -10.23 -26.17 8.05
C THR A 287 -9.50 -25.67 6.80
N LEU A 288 -8.56 -26.46 6.28
CA LEU A 288 -7.82 -26.11 5.06
C LEU A 288 -8.71 -26.14 3.81
N ALA A 289 -9.69 -27.06 3.73
CA ALA A 289 -10.63 -27.10 2.61
C ALA A 289 -11.55 -25.88 2.59
N ASP A 290 -12.06 -25.45 3.75
CA ASP A 290 -12.87 -24.23 3.87
C ASP A 290 -12.07 -22.98 3.45
N LEU A 291 -10.85 -22.86 3.97
CA LEU A 291 -9.96 -21.73 3.63
C LEU A 291 -9.61 -21.73 2.14
N LYS A 292 -9.31 -22.90 1.54
CA LYS A 292 -9.06 -23.02 0.11
C LYS A 292 -10.23 -22.54 -0.73
N ALA A 293 -11.46 -22.93 -0.36
CA ALA A 293 -12.67 -22.51 -1.06
C ALA A 293 -12.83 -20.98 -1.02
N LYS A 294 -12.65 -20.34 0.15
CA LYS A 294 -12.70 -18.88 0.31
C LYS A 294 -11.64 -18.18 -0.53
N ILE A 295 -10.40 -18.66 -0.51
CA ILE A 295 -9.29 -18.10 -1.30
C ILE A 295 -9.59 -18.19 -2.81
N GLN A 296 -10.17 -19.32 -3.27
CA GLN A 296 -10.53 -19.50 -4.68
C GLN A 296 -11.64 -18.52 -5.12
N VAL A 297 -12.66 -18.33 -4.30
CA VAL A 297 -13.71 -17.31 -4.53
C VAL A 297 -13.10 -15.92 -4.54
N GLY A 298 -12.19 -15.64 -3.59
CA GLY A 298 -11.48 -14.36 -3.51
C GLY A 298 -10.69 -14.03 -4.79
N TRP A 299 -9.96 -14.99 -5.36
CA TRP A 299 -9.25 -14.78 -6.63
C TRP A 299 -10.20 -14.45 -7.78
N ALA A 300 -11.33 -15.14 -7.90
CA ALA A 300 -12.32 -14.85 -8.94
C ALA A 300 -12.92 -13.45 -8.80
N HIS A 301 -13.26 -13.04 -7.58
CA HIS A 301 -13.75 -11.67 -7.29
C HIS A 301 -12.68 -10.61 -7.58
N LEU A 302 -11.42 -10.87 -7.21
CA LEU A 302 -10.34 -9.93 -7.45
C LEU A 302 -10.07 -9.72 -8.95
N ASP A 303 -10.05 -10.81 -9.75
CA ASP A 303 -9.92 -10.72 -11.19
C ASP A 303 -11.05 -9.88 -11.84
N TRP A 304 -12.27 -10.05 -11.36
CA TRP A 304 -13.39 -9.23 -11.78
C TRP A 304 -13.16 -7.75 -11.43
N ALA A 305 -12.73 -7.44 -10.20
CA ALA A 305 -12.49 -6.07 -9.75
C ALA A 305 -11.35 -5.38 -10.53
N ILE A 306 -10.24 -6.11 -10.78
CA ILE A 306 -9.12 -5.61 -11.58
C ILE A 306 -9.59 -5.28 -13.00
N LYS A 307 -10.32 -6.18 -13.67
CA LYS A 307 -10.86 -5.92 -15.02
C LYS A 307 -11.76 -4.70 -15.06
N ARG A 308 -12.65 -4.55 -14.08
CA ARG A 308 -13.51 -3.36 -13.99
C ARG A 308 -12.72 -2.08 -13.79
N HIS A 309 -11.64 -2.14 -13.02
CA HIS A 309 -10.76 -0.98 -12.84
C HIS A 309 -10.04 -0.62 -14.15
N LEU A 310 -9.47 -1.59 -14.85
CA LEU A 310 -8.81 -1.38 -16.16
C LEU A 310 -9.77 -0.82 -17.22
N GLU A 311 -11.06 -1.14 -17.13
CA GLU A 311 -12.11 -0.58 -17.98
C GLU A 311 -12.62 0.79 -17.51
N GLY A 312 -12.13 1.33 -16.40
CA GLY A 312 -12.61 2.58 -15.80
C GLY A 312 -14.04 2.48 -15.23
N LYS A 313 -14.50 1.27 -14.87
CA LYS A 313 -15.86 0.98 -14.41
C LYS A 313 -15.98 0.57 -12.94
N LEU A 314 -14.86 0.41 -12.25
CA LEU A 314 -14.88 0.05 -10.82
C LEU A 314 -15.44 1.20 -10.00
N THR A 315 -16.54 0.96 -9.31
CA THR A 315 -17.17 1.99 -8.46
C THR A 315 -16.52 2.06 -7.08
N THR A 316 -16.79 3.14 -6.35
CA THR A 316 -16.21 3.34 -5.01
C THR A 316 -16.69 2.29 -4.00
N ASP A 317 -17.96 1.86 -4.10
CA ASP A 317 -18.53 0.82 -3.24
C ASP A 317 -17.99 -0.58 -3.60
N GLU A 318 -17.83 -0.89 -4.89
CA GLU A 318 -17.18 -2.13 -5.36
C GLU A 318 -15.74 -2.24 -4.87
N ALA A 319 -14.94 -1.17 -4.99
CA ALA A 319 -13.58 -1.11 -4.47
C ALA A 319 -13.53 -1.24 -2.94
N SER A 320 -14.50 -0.65 -2.24
CA SER A 320 -14.63 -0.77 -0.79
C SER A 320 -15.02 -2.18 -0.37
N ALA A 321 -15.89 -2.85 -1.13
CA ALA A 321 -16.26 -4.25 -0.91
C ALA A 321 -15.06 -5.19 -1.14
N ALA A 322 -14.26 -4.93 -2.17
CA ALA A 322 -13.03 -5.67 -2.42
C ALA A 322 -12.06 -5.53 -1.24
N LYS A 323 -11.78 -4.29 -0.80
CA LYS A 323 -10.90 -4.04 0.35
C LYS A 323 -11.42 -4.72 1.61
N LEU A 324 -12.71 -4.58 1.94
CA LEU A 324 -13.33 -5.20 3.10
C LEU A 324 -13.15 -6.72 3.07
N TRP A 325 -13.59 -7.38 1.99
CA TRP A 325 -13.57 -8.82 1.87
C TRP A 325 -12.16 -9.39 1.96
N HIS A 326 -11.22 -8.86 1.17
CA HIS A 326 -9.88 -9.44 1.04
C HIS A 326 -9.02 -9.22 2.29
N THR A 327 -9.22 -8.13 3.02
CA THR A 327 -8.50 -7.90 4.29
C THR A 327 -9.07 -8.73 5.44
N GLU A 328 -10.38 -9.03 5.45
CA GLU A 328 -10.96 -10.00 6.40
C GLU A 328 -10.48 -11.42 6.09
N LEU A 329 -10.46 -11.82 4.82
CA LEU A 329 -9.93 -13.12 4.40
C LEU A 329 -8.44 -13.26 4.73
N GLN A 330 -7.64 -12.22 4.51
CA GLN A 330 -6.22 -12.20 4.89
C GLN A 330 -6.05 -12.48 6.39
N TRP A 331 -6.82 -11.77 7.21
CA TRP A 331 -6.77 -11.97 8.65
C TRP A 331 -7.15 -13.39 9.05
N GLU A 332 -8.28 -13.90 8.55
CA GLU A 332 -8.74 -15.27 8.80
C GLU A 332 -7.70 -16.31 8.37
N ALA A 333 -7.11 -16.13 7.20
CA ALA A 333 -6.11 -17.06 6.66
C ALA A 333 -4.83 -17.07 7.52
N CYS A 334 -4.32 -15.90 7.89
CA CYS A 334 -3.11 -15.79 8.70
C CYS A 334 -3.33 -16.33 10.12
N ASP A 335 -4.48 -16.05 10.75
CA ASP A 335 -4.80 -16.50 12.10
C ASP A 335 -4.99 -18.03 12.14
N THR A 336 -5.73 -18.57 11.18
CA THR A 336 -5.92 -20.02 11.02
C THR A 336 -4.59 -20.74 10.76
N ALA A 337 -3.76 -20.19 9.88
CA ALA A 337 -2.45 -20.78 9.56
C ALA A 337 -1.51 -20.74 10.77
N LEU A 338 -1.46 -19.64 11.50
CA LEU A 338 -0.67 -19.53 12.74
C LEU A 338 -1.12 -20.58 13.77
N GLN A 339 -2.43 -20.74 13.98
CA GLN A 339 -2.98 -21.76 14.88
C GLN A 339 -2.57 -23.17 14.46
N LEU A 340 -2.58 -23.48 13.15
CA LEU A 340 -2.15 -24.79 12.63
C LEU A 340 -0.65 -25.06 12.79
N HIS A 341 0.18 -24.03 12.92
CA HIS A 341 1.60 -24.15 13.25
C HIS A 341 1.85 -24.43 14.74
N GLY A 342 0.85 -24.22 15.61
CA GLY A 342 1.01 -24.36 17.06
C GLY A 342 2.10 -23.44 17.60
N GLY A 343 2.95 -23.92 18.51
CA GLY A 343 4.03 -23.12 19.11
C GLY A 343 5.03 -22.53 18.08
N ALA A 344 5.26 -23.22 16.97
CA ALA A 344 6.11 -22.74 15.89
C ALA A 344 5.56 -21.46 15.26
N GLY A 345 4.22 -21.36 15.11
CA GLY A 345 3.59 -20.15 14.56
C GLY A 345 3.78 -18.89 15.40
N TYR A 346 4.12 -19.05 16.68
CA TYR A 346 4.36 -17.93 17.60
C TYR A 346 5.83 -17.47 17.63
N MET A 347 6.68 -18.07 16.80
CA MET A 347 8.11 -17.77 16.72
C MET A 347 8.40 -16.95 15.46
N ASN A 348 9.15 -15.85 15.60
CA ASN A 348 9.48 -14.92 14.51
C ASN A 348 10.30 -15.54 13.37
N GLU A 349 10.95 -16.69 13.59
CA GLU A 349 11.68 -17.42 12.57
C GLU A 349 10.78 -18.11 11.52
N TYR A 350 9.47 -18.22 11.80
CA TYR A 350 8.50 -18.76 10.87
C TYR A 350 7.80 -17.63 10.11
N ALA A 351 7.70 -17.77 8.79
CA ALA A 351 7.08 -16.76 7.92
C ALA A 351 5.65 -16.41 8.33
N ILE A 352 4.90 -17.37 8.89
CA ILE A 352 3.52 -17.14 9.32
C ILE A 352 3.40 -16.13 10.45
N ALA A 353 4.38 -16.01 11.34
CA ALA A 353 4.39 -15.01 12.41
C ALA A 353 4.42 -13.58 11.82
N ARG A 354 5.25 -13.36 10.79
CA ARG A 354 5.32 -12.09 10.05
C ARG A 354 4.00 -11.81 9.33
N LEU A 355 3.51 -12.77 8.55
CA LEU A 355 2.23 -12.63 7.82
C LEU A 355 1.07 -12.28 8.75
N TRP A 356 1.01 -12.89 9.93
CA TRP A 356 -0.04 -12.66 10.93
C TRP A 356 0.00 -11.23 11.49
N ARG A 357 1.16 -10.75 11.95
CA ARG A 357 1.26 -9.40 12.51
C ARG A 357 1.05 -8.32 11.43
N ASP A 358 1.53 -8.57 10.20
CA ASP A 358 1.42 -7.65 9.08
C ASP A 358 -0.03 -7.53 8.55
N ALA A 359 -0.80 -8.62 8.62
CA ALA A 359 -2.21 -8.64 8.22
C ALA A 359 -3.09 -7.70 9.04
N ARG A 360 -2.73 -7.44 10.32
CA ARG A 360 -3.64 -6.74 11.24
C ARG A 360 -3.96 -5.31 10.80
N VAL A 361 -3.00 -4.60 10.24
CA VAL A 361 -3.15 -3.18 9.86
C VAL A 361 -3.95 -2.99 8.57
N THR A 362 -4.06 -4.00 7.69
CA THR A 362 -4.78 -3.89 6.42
C THR A 362 -6.27 -3.63 6.59
N ARG A 363 -6.83 -4.01 7.75
CA ARG A 363 -8.21 -3.70 8.16
C ARG A 363 -8.38 -2.27 8.69
N ILE A 364 -7.28 -1.50 8.84
CA ILE A 364 -7.25 -0.16 9.45
C ILE A 364 -6.91 0.91 8.42
N PHE A 365 -5.79 0.76 7.70
CA PHE A 365 -5.34 1.78 6.74
C PHE A 365 -6.18 1.78 5.45
N GLY A 366 -6.03 2.82 4.61
CA GLY A 366 -6.85 3.00 3.40
C GLY A 366 -8.36 3.18 3.70
N GLY A 367 -8.68 3.58 4.95
CA GLY A 367 -10.01 3.58 5.55
C GLY A 367 -10.30 2.26 6.27
N THR A 368 -10.76 2.35 7.54
CA THR A 368 -11.06 1.14 8.33
C THR A 368 -12.15 0.30 7.67
N ASN A 369 -12.24 -0.99 8.01
CA ASN A 369 -13.30 -1.86 7.47
C ASN A 369 -14.71 -1.37 7.88
N GLU A 370 -14.85 -0.63 8.99
CA GLU A 370 -16.09 0.07 9.36
C GLU A 370 -16.41 1.19 8.37
N ILE A 371 -15.42 1.97 7.94
CA ILE A 371 -15.60 2.99 6.87
C ILE A 371 -15.94 2.31 5.54
N MET A 372 -15.36 1.15 5.22
CA MET A 372 -15.77 0.40 4.02
C MET A 372 -17.25 0.03 4.07
N LYS A 373 -17.74 -0.47 5.20
CA LYS A 373 -19.16 -0.78 5.41
C LYS A 373 -20.04 0.46 5.27
N GLU A 374 -19.62 1.60 5.82
CA GLU A 374 -20.31 2.88 5.67
C GLU A 374 -20.42 3.30 4.19
N VAL A 375 -19.32 3.20 3.43
CA VAL A 375 -19.33 3.54 2.00
C VAL A 375 -20.25 2.62 1.21
N ILE A 376 -20.18 1.30 1.44
CA ILE A 376 -21.03 0.31 0.78
C ILE A 376 -22.51 0.55 1.12
N SER A 377 -22.80 0.87 2.38
CA SER A 377 -24.19 1.08 2.82
C SER A 377 -24.89 2.24 2.10
N ARG A 378 -24.14 3.19 1.56
CA ARG A 378 -24.69 4.33 0.79
C ARG A 378 -25.21 3.94 -0.60
N SER A 379 -24.85 2.75 -1.08
CA SER A 379 -25.34 2.20 -2.36
C SER A 379 -26.55 1.26 -2.19
N ILE A 380 -26.98 1.01 -0.95
CA ILE A 380 -28.17 0.25 -0.59
C ILE A 380 -29.33 1.21 -0.39
#